data_7d3aceed052397198cd8423d5ee08025
#
_entry.id   7d3aceed052397198cd8423d5ee08025
#
_cell.length_a   1.000
_cell.length_b   1.000
_cell.length_c   1.000
_cell.angle_alpha   90.00
_cell.angle_beta   90.00
_cell.angle_gamma   90.00
#
_symmetry.space_group_name_H-M   'P 1'
#
loop_
_entity.id
_entity.type
_entity.pdbx_description
1 polymer ?
#
loop_
_entity_poly.entity_id
_entity_poly.type
_entity_poly.pdbx_seq_one_letter_code
_entity_poly.pdbx_strand_id
1 'polypeptide(L)'
;VDMKVRVFDKIYNVLYYVRDLYFFEKQYIYNLNDFQQGRIPMICTNKCDNGGSEIWEGDTMTNGYVTVEIVYDDSKAAFMGKYTHIEDQYEYLWKLIKMGFLRIGNKYCKDF
;
A
#
# COMPACT_ATOMS: atom_id res chain seq x y z
N VAL A 1 12.93 13.20 -2.87
CA VAL A 1 12.55 11.87 -2.43
C VAL A 1 11.88 11.16 -3.58
N ASP A 2 12.42 10.03 -3.95
CA ASP A 2 11.88 9.25 -5.06
C ASP A 2 10.65 8.48 -4.58
N MET A 3 9.53 8.72 -5.25
CA MET A 3 8.32 7.97 -5.00
C MET A 3 8.38 6.66 -5.80
N LYS A 4 8.31 5.53 -5.10
CA LYS A 4 8.25 4.22 -5.74
C LYS A 4 6.80 3.81 -5.92
N VAL A 5 6.49 3.28 -7.09
CA VAL A 5 5.15 2.84 -7.43
C VAL A 5 5.23 1.45 -8.05
N ARG A 6 4.26 0.61 -7.74
CA ARG A 6 4.08 -0.67 -8.41
C ARG A 6 2.62 -0.81 -8.85
N VAL A 7 2.39 -1.64 -9.85
CA VAL A 7 1.06 -1.89 -10.39
C VAL A 7 0.79 -3.38 -10.36
N PHE A 8 -0.36 -3.76 -9.81
CA PHE A 8 -0.83 -5.13 -9.88
C PHE A 8 -1.91 -5.25 -10.96
N ASP A 9 -1.68 -6.13 -11.92
CA ASP A 9 -2.65 -6.44 -12.98
C ASP A 9 -3.43 -7.68 -12.56
N LYS A 10 -4.71 -7.49 -12.22
CA LYS A 10 -5.59 -8.58 -11.76
C LYS A 10 -5.91 -9.57 -12.87
N ILE A 11 -5.94 -9.12 -14.10
CA ILE A 11 -6.32 -9.96 -15.23
C ILE A 11 -5.23 -10.98 -15.52
N TYR A 12 -3.98 -10.51 -15.55
CA TYR A 12 -2.83 -11.36 -15.85
C TYR A 12 -2.11 -11.87 -14.62
N ASN A 13 -2.54 -11.44 -13.43
CA ASN A 13 -1.94 -11.81 -12.14
C ASN A 13 -0.43 -11.51 -12.12
N VAL A 14 -0.07 -10.30 -12.52
CA VAL A 14 1.32 -9.85 -12.62
C VAL A 14 1.51 -8.59 -11.81
N LEU A 15 2.60 -8.54 -11.05
CA LEU A 15 3.04 -7.35 -10.34
C LEU A 15 4.27 -6.80 -11.05
N TYR A 16 4.27 -5.52 -11.35
CA TYR A 16 5.45 -4.87 -11.93
C TYR A 16 5.70 -3.53 -11.27
N TYR A 17 6.98 -3.15 -11.23
CA TYR A 17 7.42 -1.92 -10.59
C TYR A 17 7.63 -0.84 -11.63
N VAL A 18 7.21 0.39 -11.30
CA VAL A 18 7.40 1.55 -12.17
C VAL A 18 8.57 2.35 -11.62
N ARG A 19 9.64 2.44 -12.41
CA ARG A 19 10.86 3.16 -12.00
C ARG A 19 10.75 4.65 -12.23
N ASP A 20 9.97 5.04 -13.22
CA ASP A 20 9.86 6.42 -13.65
C ASP A 20 8.49 6.94 -13.27
N LEU A 21 8.44 7.77 -12.25
CA LEU A 21 7.20 8.35 -11.77
C LEU A 21 6.51 9.19 -12.84
N TYR A 22 7.30 9.92 -13.64
CA TYR A 22 6.74 10.72 -14.73
C TYR A 22 6.00 9.84 -15.73
N PHE A 23 6.63 8.72 -16.12
CA PHE A 23 5.99 7.77 -17.02
C PHE A 23 4.71 7.23 -16.39
N PHE A 24 4.75 6.87 -15.11
CA PHE A 24 3.59 6.35 -14.38
C PHE A 24 2.46 7.38 -14.36
N GLU A 25 2.74 8.61 -13.98
CA GLU A 25 1.74 9.67 -13.96
C GLU A 25 1.07 9.88 -15.31
N LYS A 26 1.86 9.88 -16.36
CA LYS A 26 1.36 10.08 -17.71
C LYS A 26 0.53 8.91 -18.22
N GLN A 27 0.89 7.69 -17.84
CA GLN A 27 0.35 6.49 -18.44
C GLN A 27 -0.69 5.78 -17.57
N TYR A 28 -0.54 5.80 -16.24
CA TYR A 28 -1.28 4.87 -15.39
C TYR A 28 -1.99 5.48 -14.20
N ILE A 29 -1.39 6.38 -13.45
CA ILE A 29 -1.93 6.81 -12.14
C ILE A 29 -3.33 7.43 -12.28
N TYR A 30 -3.52 8.26 -13.28
CA TYR A 30 -4.76 9.02 -13.43
C TYR A 30 -5.63 8.52 -14.57
N ASN A 31 -5.36 7.35 -15.08
CA ASN A 31 -6.13 6.78 -16.18
C ASN A 31 -7.19 5.84 -15.63
N LEU A 32 -8.44 6.30 -15.64
CA LEU A 32 -9.57 5.49 -15.19
C LEU A 32 -9.68 4.17 -15.94
N ASN A 33 -9.26 4.12 -17.20
CA ASN A 33 -9.30 2.89 -17.97
C ASN A 33 -8.42 1.80 -17.39
N ASP A 34 -7.30 2.16 -16.76
CA ASP A 34 -6.41 1.17 -16.15
C ASP A 34 -7.09 0.47 -14.98
N PHE A 35 -7.82 1.22 -14.14
CA PHE A 35 -8.61 0.63 -13.07
C PHE A 35 -9.70 -0.28 -13.63
N GLN A 36 -10.39 0.15 -14.68
CA GLN A 36 -11.43 -0.65 -15.33
C GLN A 36 -10.86 -1.92 -15.96
N GLN A 37 -9.59 -1.89 -16.37
CA GLN A 37 -8.88 -3.03 -16.91
C GLN A 37 -8.20 -3.90 -15.86
N GLY A 38 -8.45 -3.63 -14.58
CA GLY A 38 -7.93 -4.44 -13.49
C GLY A 38 -6.51 -4.11 -13.06
N ARG A 39 -5.99 -2.94 -13.42
CA ARG A 39 -4.67 -2.48 -13.00
C ARG A 39 -4.79 -1.62 -11.76
N ILE A 40 -4.08 -2.02 -10.70
CA ILE A 40 -4.15 -1.35 -9.40
C ILE A 40 -2.80 -0.75 -9.07
N PRO A 41 -2.66 0.58 -9.10
CA PRO A 41 -1.42 1.22 -8.68
C PRO A 41 -1.32 1.27 -7.16
N MET A 42 -0.12 1.05 -6.66
CA MET A 42 0.18 1.11 -5.23
C MET A 42 1.44 1.93 -5.02
N ILE A 43 1.36 2.89 -4.09
CA ILE A 43 2.48 3.76 -3.77
C ILE A 43 3.24 3.15 -2.59
N CYS A 44 4.56 3.17 -2.68
CA CYS A 44 5.42 2.75 -1.57
C CYS A 44 5.41 3.82 -0.49
N THR A 45 5.29 3.39 0.77
CA THR A 45 5.33 4.32 1.90
C THR A 45 6.74 4.84 2.17
N ASN A 46 7.78 4.24 1.57
CA ASN A 46 9.20 4.48 1.85
C ASN A 46 9.58 4.14 3.29
N LYS A 47 8.80 3.30 3.93
CA LYS A 47 9.08 2.79 5.27
C LYS A 47 9.14 1.27 5.23
N CYS A 48 9.92 0.71 6.15
CA CYS A 48 9.98 -0.73 6.35
C CYS A 48 9.44 -1.06 7.74
N ASP A 49 8.89 -2.26 7.90
CA ASP A 49 8.58 -2.75 9.23
C ASP A 49 9.87 -3.16 9.96
N ASN A 50 9.75 -3.59 11.20
CA ASN A 50 10.92 -3.97 12.00
C ASN A 50 11.60 -5.24 11.48
N GLY A 51 10.92 -6.01 10.64
CA GLY A 51 11.49 -7.18 9.98
C GLY A 51 12.20 -6.86 8.67
N GLY A 52 12.21 -5.58 8.25
CA GLY A 52 12.87 -5.14 7.04
C GLY A 52 12.01 -5.20 5.79
N SER A 53 10.74 -5.55 5.91
CA SER A 53 9.82 -5.60 4.77
C SER A 53 9.35 -4.19 4.40
N GLU A 54 9.49 -3.85 3.14
CA GLU A 54 8.99 -2.60 2.61
C GLU A 54 7.46 -2.57 2.65
N ILE A 55 6.89 -1.45 3.07
CA ILE A 55 5.44 -1.32 3.27
C ILE A 55 4.85 -0.53 2.12
N TRP A 56 3.81 -1.08 1.50
CA TRP A 56 3.12 -0.51 0.36
C TRP A 56 1.66 -0.22 0.68
N GLU A 57 1.09 0.71 -0.05
CA GLU A 57 -0.36 0.96 -0.02
C GLU A 57 -1.12 -0.34 -0.30
N GLY A 58 -2.16 -0.60 0.50
CA GLY A 58 -2.91 -1.85 0.40
C GLY A 58 -2.31 -3.00 1.21
N ASP A 59 -1.13 -2.83 1.79
CA ASP A 59 -0.53 -3.87 2.63
C ASP A 59 -1.35 -4.08 3.91
N THR A 60 -1.35 -5.32 4.37
CA THR A 60 -1.94 -5.71 5.63
C THR A 60 -0.83 -5.89 6.65
N MET A 61 -1.01 -5.32 7.83
CA MET A 61 -0.05 -5.45 8.93
C MET A 61 -0.75 -5.93 10.19
N THR A 62 -0.02 -6.62 11.05
CA THR A 62 -0.56 -7.13 12.31
C THR A 62 0.47 -7.09 13.41
N ASN A 63 -0.01 -6.98 14.66
CA ASN A 63 0.81 -7.17 15.86
C ASN A 63 0.55 -8.54 16.51
N GLY A 64 -0.21 -9.40 15.84
CA GLY A 64 -0.62 -10.70 16.35
C GLY A 64 -2.01 -10.70 17.00
N TYR A 65 -2.55 -9.53 17.30
CA TYR A 65 -3.87 -9.38 17.94
C TYR A 65 -4.87 -8.68 17.03
N VAL A 66 -4.43 -7.63 16.37
CA VAL A 66 -5.27 -6.84 15.48
C VAL A 66 -4.57 -6.66 14.14
N THR A 67 -5.37 -6.37 13.11
CA THR A 67 -4.89 -6.22 11.75
C THR A 67 -5.31 -4.85 11.22
N VAL A 68 -4.43 -4.23 10.46
CA VAL A 68 -4.68 -2.96 9.79
C VAL A 68 -4.41 -3.08 8.30
N GLU A 69 -5.07 -2.25 7.51
CA GLU A 69 -4.82 -2.08 6.09
C GLU A 69 -4.17 -0.71 5.88
N ILE A 70 -3.09 -0.66 5.11
CA ILE A 70 -2.37 0.59 4.85
C ILE A 70 -3.08 1.38 3.75
N VAL A 71 -3.48 2.59 4.09
CA VAL A 71 -4.16 3.52 3.19
C VAL A 71 -3.46 4.87 3.24
N TYR A 72 -3.64 5.68 2.19
CA TYR A 72 -3.18 7.06 2.21
C TYR A 72 -4.37 7.96 2.59
N ASP A 73 -4.20 8.78 3.62
CA ASP A 73 -5.23 9.72 4.07
C ASP A 73 -4.88 11.12 3.57
N ASP A 74 -5.64 11.60 2.60
CA ASP A 74 -5.41 12.91 2.00
C ASP A 74 -5.55 14.05 3.00
N SER A 75 -6.48 13.94 3.93
CA SER A 75 -6.74 14.99 4.92
C SER A 75 -5.57 15.16 5.89
N LYS A 76 -4.81 14.10 6.12
CA LYS A 76 -3.64 14.11 7.01
C LYS A 76 -2.33 14.11 6.24
N ALA A 77 -2.39 14.01 4.91
CA ALA A 77 -1.22 13.89 4.04
C ALA A 77 -0.24 12.81 4.55
N ALA A 78 -0.77 11.66 4.94
CA ALA A 78 0.02 10.61 5.57
C ALA A 78 -0.54 9.23 5.29
N PHE A 79 0.35 8.23 5.32
CA PHE A 79 -0.08 6.84 5.32
C PHE A 79 -0.56 6.45 6.71
N MET A 80 -1.70 5.78 6.72
CA MET A 80 -2.38 5.35 7.95
C MET A 80 -2.66 3.86 7.87
N GLY A 81 -2.77 3.22 9.02
CA GLY A 81 -3.34 1.89 9.12
C GLY A 81 -4.79 1.99 9.54
N LYS A 82 -5.67 1.46 8.72
CA LYS A 82 -7.09 1.37 9.03
C LYS A 82 -7.36 0.05 9.71
N TYR A 83 -7.89 0.07 10.93
CA TYR A 83 -8.23 -1.16 11.63
C TYR A 83 -9.33 -1.90 10.90
N THR A 84 -9.12 -3.20 10.67
CA THR A 84 -10.06 -4.00 9.86
C THR A 84 -11.28 -4.45 10.64
N HIS A 85 -11.21 -4.44 11.98
CA HIS A 85 -12.27 -4.93 12.86
C HIS A 85 -13.06 -3.83 13.56
N ILE A 86 -12.64 -2.56 13.39
CA ILE A 86 -13.31 -1.40 14.00
C ILE A 86 -13.51 -0.35 12.91
N GLU A 87 -14.75 0.06 12.69
CA GLU A 87 -15.04 1.11 11.71
C GLU A 87 -14.43 2.45 12.14
N ASP A 88 -13.91 3.18 11.15
CA ASP A 88 -13.41 4.55 11.31
C ASP A 88 -12.28 4.71 12.35
N GLN A 89 -11.54 3.63 12.60
CA GLN A 89 -10.35 3.68 13.46
C GLN A 89 -9.10 3.61 12.61
N TYR A 90 -8.20 4.59 12.82
CA TYR A 90 -6.96 4.75 12.07
C TYR A 90 -5.80 5.03 13.02
N GLU A 91 -4.60 4.64 12.61
CA GLU A 91 -3.37 4.96 13.32
C GLU A 91 -2.29 5.34 12.32
N TYR A 92 -1.40 6.25 12.70
CA TYR A 92 -0.27 6.63 11.86
C TYR A 92 0.66 5.45 11.62
N LEU A 93 1.16 5.33 10.40
CA LEU A 93 2.06 4.23 10.03
C LEU A 93 3.31 4.19 10.92
N TRP A 94 3.93 5.36 11.18
CA TRP A 94 5.13 5.40 12.02
C TRP A 94 4.86 4.81 13.40
N LYS A 95 3.68 5.01 13.92
CA LYS A 95 3.28 4.52 15.24
C LYS A 95 3.05 3.01 15.21
N LEU A 96 2.44 2.51 14.16
CA LEU A 96 2.26 1.07 13.96
C LEU A 96 3.60 0.34 13.91
N ILE A 97 4.56 0.89 13.17
CA ILE A 97 5.92 0.33 13.10
C ILE A 97 6.55 0.30 14.49
N LYS A 98 6.43 1.41 15.22
CA LYS A 98 6.97 1.51 16.58
C LYS A 98 6.32 0.51 17.53
N MET A 99 5.04 0.19 17.34
CA MET A 99 4.30 -0.79 18.12
C MET A 99 4.57 -2.24 17.70
N GLY A 100 5.43 -2.46 16.72
CA GLY A 100 5.82 -3.78 16.32
C GLY A 100 4.92 -4.46 15.29
N PHE A 101 4.05 -3.71 14.62
CA PHE A 101 3.26 -4.28 13.53
C PHE A 101 4.16 -4.72 12.39
N LEU A 102 3.88 -5.91 11.85
CA LEU A 102 4.63 -6.49 10.74
C LEU A 102 3.73 -6.69 9.53
N ARG A 103 4.30 -6.51 8.35
CA ARG A 103 3.60 -6.77 7.09
C ARG A 103 3.35 -8.25 6.93
N ILE A 104 2.11 -8.63 6.61
CA ILE A 104 1.73 -10.04 6.40
C ILE A 104 1.17 -10.32 5.01
N GLY A 105 0.87 -9.30 4.22
CA GLY A 105 0.34 -9.49 2.89
C GLY A 105 -0.12 -8.20 2.28
N ASN A 106 -0.91 -8.30 1.22
CA ASN A 106 -1.47 -7.15 0.54
C ASN A 106 -2.92 -7.46 0.14
N LYS A 107 -3.79 -6.47 0.26
CA LYS A 107 -5.20 -6.58 -0.08
C LYS A 107 -5.44 -7.00 -1.53
N TYR A 108 -4.59 -6.52 -2.44
CA TYR A 108 -4.78 -6.72 -3.87
C TYR A 108 -3.99 -7.91 -4.41
N CYS A 109 -2.86 -8.24 -3.77
CA CYS A 109 -1.91 -9.25 -4.24
C CYS A 109 -1.67 -10.26 -3.13
N LYS A 110 -2.39 -11.38 -3.15
CA LYS A 110 -2.31 -12.34 -2.04
C LYS A 110 -1.00 -13.12 -1.99
N ASP A 111 -0.23 -13.12 -3.05
CA ASP A 111 0.99 -13.93 -3.18
C ASP A 111 2.28 -13.17 -2.85
N PHE A 112 2.17 -12.07 -2.14
CA PHE A 112 3.33 -11.28 -1.73
C PHE A 112 3.48 -11.22 -0.24
#